data_581cc942554532c86950aa2ab90c7244
#
_entry.id   581cc942554532c86950aa2ab90c7244
#
_cell.length_a   1.000
_cell.length_b   1.000
_cell.length_c   1.000
_cell.angle_alpha   90.00
_cell.angle_beta   90.00
_cell.angle_gamma   90.00
#
_symmetry.space_group_name_H-M   'P 1'
#
loop_
_entity.id
_entity.type
_entity.pdbx_description
1 polymer ?
#
loop_
_entity_poly.entity_id
_entity_poly.type
_entity_poly.pdbx_seq_one_letter_code
_entity_poly.pdbx_strand_id
1 'polypeptide(L)'
;MTSIPGPGLYGSYILPIATLVEREFVRFFRQRSRVVGALAQPVIFWVLFGAGLSGSFRMASASGGSVSFQEYFLPGAALMIVLFTSIFSSISVIMDRNEGFLQGVLVSPVPRLSLVLGKLCGGALLALSQALLFLWSAPLLQYVGLAPEMSLGFSLGQSLAMTGVLFLTGLGMAGLGFLFAWKIDSVQGFHGVMSVLLMPMWLLSGAFFPPNGSRWLSWVVAVNPLSYGLAALRHVIGQGTEGLPSLPVSLAVSGAFAVGCVSLGVWMTRRPTA
;
A
#
# COMPACT_ATOMS: atom_id res chain seq x y z
N MET A 1 -12.27 46.31 17.57
CA MET A 1 -11.68 45.25 16.71
C MET A 1 -12.09 43.93 17.31
N THR A 2 -13.17 43.34 16.83
CA THR A 2 -13.61 42.00 17.24
C THR A 2 -12.68 41.00 16.60
N SER A 3 -11.86 40.30 17.39
CA SER A 3 -11.04 39.20 16.93
C SER A 3 -11.94 38.09 16.40
N ILE A 4 -11.92 37.87 15.10
CA ILE A 4 -12.55 36.70 14.48
C ILE A 4 -11.85 35.47 15.12
N PRO A 5 -12.58 34.57 15.81
CA PRO A 5 -11.97 33.37 16.36
C PRO A 5 -11.33 32.58 15.21
N GLY A 6 -10.04 32.27 15.37
CA GLY A 6 -9.32 31.47 14.38
C GLY A 6 -10.02 30.12 14.13
N PRO A 7 -9.90 29.54 12.94
CA PRO A 7 -10.54 28.27 12.64
C PRO A 7 -10.10 27.23 13.67
N GLY A 8 -11.07 26.59 14.35
CA GLY A 8 -10.80 25.52 15.29
C GLY A 8 -10.05 24.35 14.63
N LEU A 9 -9.60 23.34 15.40
CA LEU A 9 -8.86 22.16 14.91
C LEU A 9 -9.50 21.52 13.67
N TYR A 10 -10.83 21.48 13.62
CA TYR A 10 -11.56 20.96 12.47
C TYR A 10 -11.28 21.76 11.19
N GLY A 11 -11.40 23.06 11.23
CA GLY A 11 -11.14 23.93 10.06
C GLY A 11 -9.66 23.98 9.68
N SER A 12 -8.75 23.90 10.65
CA SER A 12 -7.30 24.01 10.41
C SER A 12 -6.67 22.73 9.90
N TYR A 13 -7.12 21.55 10.35
CA TYR A 13 -6.46 20.26 10.03
C TYR A 13 -7.36 19.30 9.27
N ILE A 14 -8.56 19.01 9.77
CA ILE A 14 -9.39 17.92 9.25
C ILE A 14 -9.94 18.26 7.86
N LEU A 15 -10.49 19.46 7.69
CA LEU A 15 -11.09 19.88 6.42
C LEU A 15 -10.06 19.86 5.25
N PRO A 16 -8.85 20.43 5.39
CA PRO A 16 -7.85 20.33 4.33
C PRO A 16 -7.42 18.89 4.01
N ILE A 17 -7.31 18.01 5.04
CA ILE A 17 -7.02 16.59 4.82
C ILE A 17 -8.13 15.94 3.99
N ALA A 18 -9.39 16.11 4.39
CA ALA A 18 -10.53 15.51 3.71
C ALA A 18 -10.64 15.99 2.24
N THR A 19 -10.49 17.29 2.01
CA THR A 19 -10.51 17.87 0.66
C THR A 19 -9.41 17.33 -0.24
N LEU A 20 -8.19 17.16 0.30
CA LEU A 20 -7.07 16.58 -0.45
C LEU A 20 -7.29 15.10 -0.73
N VAL A 21 -7.83 14.33 0.22
CA VAL A 21 -8.21 12.94 0.03
C VAL A 21 -9.26 12.81 -1.07
N GLU A 22 -10.34 13.59 -0.99
CA GLU A 22 -11.39 13.60 -2.01
C GLU A 22 -10.82 13.91 -3.41
N ARG A 23 -9.93 14.91 -3.51
CA ARG A 23 -9.28 15.29 -4.76
C ARG A 23 -8.45 14.14 -5.35
N GLU A 24 -7.72 13.36 -4.52
CA GLU A 24 -6.98 12.18 -4.99
C GLU A 24 -7.93 11.11 -5.54
N PHE A 25 -9.06 10.84 -4.88
CA PHE A 25 -10.07 9.92 -5.35
C PHE A 25 -10.67 10.35 -6.69
N VAL A 26 -11.14 11.59 -6.79
CA VAL A 26 -11.71 12.13 -8.03
C VAL A 26 -10.69 12.06 -9.18
N ARG A 27 -9.45 12.45 -8.94
CA ARG A 27 -8.38 12.40 -9.95
C ARG A 27 -8.11 10.97 -10.40
N PHE A 28 -8.07 10.02 -9.49
CA PHE A 28 -7.82 8.61 -9.79
C PHE A 28 -8.94 8.01 -10.64
N PHE A 29 -10.19 8.14 -10.21
CA PHE A 29 -11.34 7.55 -10.90
C PHE A 29 -11.66 8.21 -12.25
N ARG A 30 -11.25 9.44 -12.48
CA ARG A 30 -11.35 10.09 -13.80
C ARG A 30 -10.41 9.47 -14.84
N GLN A 31 -9.36 8.78 -14.43
CA GLN A 31 -8.40 8.10 -15.30
C GLN A 31 -8.71 6.60 -15.40
N ARG A 32 -9.68 6.22 -16.26
CA ARG A 32 -10.14 4.83 -16.40
C ARG A 32 -9.02 3.83 -16.67
N SER A 33 -8.05 4.19 -17.52
CA SER A 33 -6.90 3.34 -17.84
C SER A 33 -6.05 3.04 -16.60
N ARG A 34 -5.91 4.00 -15.69
CA ARG A 34 -5.16 3.86 -14.45
C ARG A 34 -5.86 2.93 -13.46
N VAL A 35 -7.20 3.04 -13.35
CA VAL A 35 -8.02 2.16 -12.51
C VAL A 35 -7.92 0.71 -12.99
N VAL A 36 -8.11 0.50 -14.29
CA VAL A 36 -8.03 -0.84 -14.89
C VAL A 36 -6.62 -1.43 -14.75
N GLY A 37 -5.57 -0.66 -15.08
CA GLY A 37 -4.19 -1.12 -14.98
C GLY A 37 -3.76 -1.50 -13.57
N ALA A 38 -4.19 -0.73 -12.57
CA ALA A 38 -3.84 -0.97 -11.18
C ALA A 38 -4.40 -2.29 -10.61
N LEU A 39 -5.55 -2.74 -11.11
CA LEU A 39 -6.18 -4.01 -10.72
C LEU A 39 -5.83 -5.16 -11.66
N ALA A 40 -5.76 -4.91 -12.96
CA ALA A 40 -5.54 -5.96 -13.95
C ALA A 40 -4.20 -6.67 -13.77
N GLN A 41 -3.12 -5.93 -13.52
CA GLN A 41 -1.78 -6.50 -13.39
C GLN A 41 -1.67 -7.48 -12.21
N PRO A 42 -2.07 -7.14 -10.97
CA PRO A 42 -2.05 -8.08 -9.84
C PRO A 42 -2.97 -9.29 -10.03
N VAL A 43 -4.17 -9.08 -10.60
CA VAL A 43 -5.11 -10.17 -10.89
C VAL A 43 -4.52 -11.14 -11.91
N ILE A 44 -3.96 -10.62 -13.02
CA ILE A 44 -3.31 -11.43 -14.04
C ILE A 44 -2.14 -12.22 -13.45
N PHE A 45 -1.28 -11.57 -12.66
CA PHE A 45 -0.17 -12.26 -12.00
C PHE A 45 -0.67 -13.34 -11.04
N TRP A 46 -1.68 -13.04 -10.23
CA TRP A 46 -2.24 -13.99 -9.29
C TRP A 46 -2.82 -15.24 -10.00
N VAL A 47 -3.58 -15.02 -11.09
CA VAL A 47 -4.14 -16.12 -11.88
C VAL A 47 -3.08 -16.90 -12.61
N LEU A 48 -2.14 -16.24 -13.32
CA LEU A 48 -1.11 -16.93 -14.11
C LEU A 48 -0.12 -17.70 -13.25
N PHE A 49 0.39 -17.09 -12.17
CA PHE A 49 1.30 -17.78 -11.27
C PHE A 49 0.59 -18.86 -10.46
N GLY A 50 -0.68 -18.60 -10.07
CA GLY A 50 -1.51 -19.59 -9.42
C GLY A 50 -1.69 -20.84 -10.29
N ALA A 51 -2.08 -20.68 -11.54
CA ALA A 51 -2.24 -21.79 -12.48
C ALA A 51 -0.90 -22.45 -12.85
N GLY A 52 0.13 -21.64 -13.13
CA GLY A 52 1.45 -22.14 -13.58
C GLY A 52 2.22 -22.91 -12.51
N LEU A 53 2.09 -22.54 -11.24
CA LEU A 53 2.83 -23.15 -10.14
C LEU A 53 2.00 -24.17 -9.32
N SER A 54 0.72 -24.34 -9.62
CA SER A 54 -0.19 -25.24 -8.90
C SER A 54 0.30 -26.70 -8.84
N GLY A 55 0.97 -27.17 -9.89
CA GLY A 55 1.51 -28.53 -9.97
C GLY A 55 2.85 -28.74 -9.25
N SER A 56 3.63 -27.67 -9.05
CA SER A 56 5.00 -27.73 -8.52
C SER A 56 5.11 -27.30 -7.06
N PHE A 57 4.10 -26.65 -6.52
CA PHE A 57 4.13 -26.07 -5.18
C PHE A 57 3.01 -26.68 -4.32
N ARG A 58 3.42 -27.43 -3.30
CA ARG A 58 2.52 -27.94 -2.26
C ARG A 58 3.13 -27.61 -0.91
N MET A 59 2.55 -26.68 -0.18
CA MET A 59 2.88 -26.48 1.22
C MET A 59 1.94 -27.30 2.11
N ALA A 60 2.50 -27.96 3.13
CA ALA A 60 1.69 -28.55 4.19
C ALA A 60 0.98 -27.42 4.96
N SER A 61 -0.34 -27.53 5.10
CA SER A 61 -1.09 -26.63 5.97
C SER A 61 -0.93 -27.07 7.43
N ALA A 62 -0.93 -26.11 8.34
CA ALA A 62 -1.00 -26.39 9.79
C ALA A 62 -2.25 -27.20 10.19
N SER A 63 -3.30 -27.20 9.37
CA SER A 63 -4.54 -27.97 9.54
C SER A 63 -4.52 -29.37 8.86
N GLY A 64 -3.37 -29.83 8.33
CA GLY A 64 -3.21 -31.15 7.74
C GLY A 64 -3.62 -31.27 6.25
N GLY A 65 -3.98 -30.17 5.59
CA GLY A 65 -4.25 -30.10 4.15
C GLY A 65 -3.06 -29.57 3.35
N SER A 66 -3.16 -29.57 2.02
CA SER A 66 -2.21 -28.88 1.12
C SER A 66 -2.77 -27.53 0.72
N VAL A 67 -2.02 -26.45 1.02
CA VAL A 67 -2.35 -25.08 0.54
C VAL A 67 -1.87 -24.96 -0.91
N SER A 68 -2.75 -24.50 -1.80
CA SER A 68 -2.38 -24.20 -3.18
C SER A 68 -1.45 -22.97 -3.24
N PHE A 69 -0.59 -22.91 -4.28
CA PHE A 69 0.23 -21.72 -4.48
C PHE A 69 -0.61 -20.44 -4.61
N GLN A 70 -1.78 -20.54 -5.19
CA GLN A 70 -2.70 -19.42 -5.41
C GLN A 70 -3.24 -18.86 -4.08
N GLU A 71 -3.57 -19.72 -3.12
CA GLU A 71 -3.94 -19.30 -1.76
C GLU A 71 -2.76 -18.67 -1.02
N TYR A 72 -1.58 -19.29 -1.09
CA TYR A 72 -0.35 -18.76 -0.50
C TYR A 72 -0.01 -17.36 -1.03
N PHE A 73 -0.19 -17.15 -2.34
CA PHE A 73 0.18 -15.94 -3.05
C PHE A 73 -0.85 -14.81 -2.91
N LEU A 74 -2.09 -15.10 -2.51
CA LEU A 74 -3.19 -14.13 -2.41
C LEU A 74 -2.83 -12.87 -1.58
N PRO A 75 -2.30 -12.96 -0.34
CA PRO A 75 -1.92 -11.79 0.43
C PRO A 75 -0.74 -11.03 -0.21
N GLY A 76 0.17 -11.73 -0.88
CA GLY A 76 1.25 -11.12 -1.66
C GLY A 76 0.76 -10.31 -2.85
N ALA A 77 -0.26 -10.79 -3.56
CA ALA A 77 -0.90 -10.07 -4.65
C ALA A 77 -1.70 -8.85 -4.15
N ALA A 78 -2.40 -8.98 -3.01
CA ALA A 78 -3.06 -7.84 -2.37
C ALA A 78 -2.05 -6.74 -1.98
N LEU A 79 -0.90 -7.12 -1.43
CA LEU A 79 0.16 -6.16 -1.10
C LEU A 79 0.86 -5.57 -2.32
N MET A 80 0.89 -6.28 -3.44
CA MET A 80 1.31 -5.69 -4.72
C MET A 80 0.41 -4.52 -5.10
N ILE A 81 -0.90 -4.67 -4.98
CA ILE A 81 -1.86 -3.58 -5.22
C ILE A 81 -1.57 -2.40 -4.27
N VAL A 82 -1.40 -2.70 -2.96
CA VAL A 82 -1.12 -1.65 -1.97
C VAL A 82 0.16 -0.91 -2.32
N LEU A 83 1.25 -1.62 -2.59
CA LEU A 83 2.55 -1.06 -2.91
C LEU A 83 2.49 -0.13 -4.13
N PHE A 84 2.02 -0.66 -5.26
CA PHE A 84 2.04 0.10 -6.51
C PHE A 84 1.05 1.27 -6.47
N THR A 85 -0.17 1.06 -5.98
CA THR A 85 -1.17 2.13 -5.93
C THR A 85 -0.76 3.25 -4.97
N SER A 86 -0.30 2.92 -3.76
CA SER A 86 0.11 3.92 -2.77
C SER A 86 1.26 4.78 -3.28
N ILE A 87 2.29 4.15 -3.84
CA ILE A 87 3.48 4.86 -4.31
C ILE A 87 3.16 5.69 -5.56
N PHE A 88 2.46 5.12 -6.55
CA PHE A 88 2.12 5.86 -7.75
C PHE A 88 1.05 6.94 -7.55
N SER A 89 0.29 6.91 -6.44
CA SER A 89 -0.55 8.05 -6.07
C SER A 89 0.26 9.33 -5.86
N SER A 90 1.51 9.19 -5.40
CA SER A 90 2.42 10.31 -5.13
C SER A 90 2.87 11.06 -6.40
N ILE A 91 2.61 10.53 -7.61
CA ILE A 91 2.76 11.27 -8.88
C ILE A 91 1.94 12.55 -8.85
N SER A 92 0.81 12.56 -8.13
CA SER A 92 -0.02 13.75 -7.96
C SER A 92 0.75 14.93 -7.34
N VAL A 93 1.78 14.67 -6.54
CA VAL A 93 2.64 15.70 -5.94
C VAL A 93 3.48 16.38 -7.02
N ILE A 94 4.05 15.60 -7.94
CA ILE A 94 4.85 16.12 -9.06
C ILE A 94 3.94 16.94 -9.99
N MET A 95 2.75 16.42 -10.31
CA MET A 95 1.78 17.11 -11.15
C MET A 95 1.30 18.41 -10.52
N ASP A 96 0.96 18.39 -9.21
CA ASP A 96 0.52 19.56 -8.46
C ASP A 96 1.60 20.65 -8.39
N ARG A 97 2.89 20.25 -8.37
CA ARG A 97 4.01 21.18 -8.44
C ARG A 97 4.11 21.81 -9.83
N ASN A 98 4.03 20.99 -10.88
CA ASN A 98 4.14 21.46 -12.26
C ASN A 98 2.96 22.35 -12.69
N GLU A 99 1.77 22.09 -12.15
CA GLU A 99 0.54 22.88 -12.35
C GLU A 99 0.48 24.16 -11.47
N GLY A 100 1.44 24.35 -10.56
CA GLY A 100 1.44 25.49 -9.62
C GLY A 100 0.47 25.36 -8.44
N PHE A 101 -0.37 24.32 -8.40
CA PHE A 101 -1.31 24.09 -7.30
C PHE A 101 -0.60 23.91 -5.96
N LEU A 102 0.51 23.17 -5.96
CA LEU A 102 1.29 22.94 -4.74
C LEU A 102 1.81 24.26 -4.14
N GLN A 103 2.24 25.20 -4.97
CA GLN A 103 2.70 26.53 -4.53
C GLN A 103 1.56 27.31 -3.87
N GLY A 104 0.35 27.29 -4.44
CA GLY A 104 -0.82 27.90 -3.85
C GLY A 104 -1.17 27.34 -2.46
N VAL A 105 -1.07 26.02 -2.28
CA VAL A 105 -1.27 25.36 -0.98
C VAL A 105 -0.14 25.72 -0.01
N LEU A 106 1.10 25.87 -0.49
CA LEU A 106 2.25 26.20 0.34
C LEU A 106 2.21 27.64 0.89
N VAL A 107 1.58 28.59 0.21
CA VAL A 107 1.41 29.97 0.69
C VAL A 107 0.12 30.17 1.49
N SER A 108 -0.80 29.19 1.46
CA SER A 108 -2.03 29.23 2.23
C SER A 108 -1.79 28.96 3.73
N PRO A 109 -2.66 29.39 4.65
CA PRO A 109 -2.52 29.15 6.07
C PRO A 109 -2.85 27.71 6.49
N VAL A 110 -2.59 26.73 5.63
CA VAL A 110 -2.81 25.30 5.89
C VAL A 110 -1.56 24.69 6.53
N PRO A 111 -1.70 23.97 7.66
CA PRO A 111 -0.57 23.28 8.28
C PRO A 111 0.09 22.26 7.33
N ARG A 112 1.43 22.23 7.29
CA ARG A 112 2.19 21.29 6.45
C ARG A 112 1.81 19.83 6.72
N LEU A 113 1.48 19.51 7.97
CA LEU A 113 1.00 18.19 8.37
C LEU A 113 -0.28 17.83 7.62
N SER A 114 -1.23 18.75 7.46
CA SER A 114 -2.48 18.50 6.74
C SER A 114 -2.24 18.23 5.25
N LEU A 115 -1.29 18.92 4.62
CA LEU A 115 -0.89 18.67 3.25
C LEU A 115 -0.34 17.24 3.10
N VAL A 116 0.65 16.88 3.95
CA VAL A 116 1.28 15.57 3.89
C VAL A 116 0.26 14.48 4.18
N LEU A 117 -0.47 14.56 5.29
CA LEU A 117 -1.48 13.56 5.65
C LEU A 117 -2.58 13.44 4.59
N GLY A 118 -3.06 14.54 4.02
CA GLY A 118 -4.07 14.50 2.96
C GLY A 118 -3.61 13.71 1.74
N LYS A 119 -2.36 13.91 1.30
CA LYS A 119 -1.76 13.16 0.19
C LYS A 119 -1.54 11.69 0.53
N LEU A 120 -0.95 11.41 1.68
CA LEU A 120 -0.65 10.03 2.10
C LEU A 120 -1.91 9.22 2.38
N CYS A 121 -2.87 9.79 3.10
CA CYS A 121 -4.16 9.13 3.36
C CYS A 121 -4.94 8.91 2.07
N GLY A 122 -4.93 9.86 1.13
CA GLY A 122 -5.54 9.69 -0.17
C GLY A 122 -4.99 8.48 -0.92
N GLY A 123 -3.66 8.37 -1.01
CA GLY A 123 -2.99 7.23 -1.63
C GLY A 123 -3.24 5.89 -0.90
N ALA A 124 -3.17 5.91 0.44
CA ALA A 124 -3.41 4.72 1.26
C ALA A 124 -4.85 4.21 1.14
N LEU A 125 -5.85 5.11 1.17
CA LEU A 125 -7.26 4.75 1.03
C LEU A 125 -7.60 4.25 -0.38
N LEU A 126 -7.00 4.83 -1.42
CA LEU A 126 -7.12 4.31 -2.80
C LEU A 126 -6.56 2.88 -2.89
N ALA A 127 -5.38 2.65 -2.35
CA ALA A 127 -4.76 1.33 -2.33
C ALA A 127 -5.56 0.32 -1.51
N LEU A 128 -6.06 0.73 -0.35
CA LEU A 128 -6.93 -0.07 0.50
C LEU A 128 -8.20 -0.51 -0.23
N SER A 129 -8.91 0.42 -0.87
CA SER A 129 -10.16 0.11 -1.58
C SER A 129 -9.96 -0.93 -2.68
N GLN A 130 -8.84 -0.84 -3.42
CA GLN A 130 -8.51 -1.79 -4.47
C GLN A 130 -8.06 -3.15 -3.92
N ALA A 131 -7.25 -3.17 -2.86
CA ALA A 131 -6.79 -4.41 -2.24
C ALA A 131 -7.96 -5.17 -1.59
N LEU A 132 -8.89 -4.48 -0.93
CA LEU A 132 -10.10 -5.09 -0.40
C LEU A 132 -11.01 -5.62 -1.52
N LEU A 133 -11.21 -4.84 -2.58
CA LEU A 133 -11.97 -5.29 -3.75
C LEU A 133 -11.37 -6.56 -4.34
N PHE A 134 -10.03 -6.62 -4.47
CA PHE A 134 -9.33 -7.81 -4.95
C PHE A 134 -9.54 -9.00 -4.01
N LEU A 135 -9.30 -8.85 -2.69
CA LEU A 135 -9.41 -9.92 -1.71
C LEU A 135 -10.84 -10.50 -1.66
N TRP A 136 -11.86 -9.65 -1.78
CA TRP A 136 -13.25 -10.10 -1.77
C TRP A 136 -13.72 -10.64 -3.12
N SER A 137 -13.12 -10.22 -4.23
CA SER A 137 -13.42 -10.76 -5.55
C SER A 137 -12.67 -12.05 -5.88
N ALA A 138 -11.53 -12.31 -5.23
CA ALA A 138 -10.72 -13.50 -5.49
C ALA A 138 -11.49 -14.83 -5.34
N PRO A 139 -12.34 -15.05 -4.31
CA PRO A 139 -13.16 -16.25 -4.22
C PRO A 139 -14.17 -16.40 -5.34
N LEU A 140 -14.63 -15.29 -5.94
CA LEU A 140 -15.60 -15.34 -7.03
C LEU A 140 -14.98 -15.91 -8.32
N LEU A 141 -13.68 -15.83 -8.48
CA LEU A 141 -12.97 -16.36 -9.65
C LEU A 141 -12.93 -17.90 -9.69
N GLN A 142 -13.24 -18.60 -8.58
CA GLN A 142 -13.44 -20.03 -8.56
C GLN A 142 -14.65 -20.47 -9.42
N TYR A 143 -15.73 -19.68 -9.44
CA TYR A 143 -16.91 -19.98 -10.23
C TYR A 143 -16.68 -19.91 -11.74
N VAL A 144 -15.62 -19.23 -12.16
CA VAL A 144 -15.19 -19.11 -13.56
C VAL A 144 -14.05 -20.09 -13.87
N GLY A 145 -13.63 -20.91 -12.89
CA GLY A 145 -12.53 -21.87 -13.05
C GLY A 145 -11.13 -21.26 -13.08
N LEU A 146 -10.99 -19.98 -12.68
CA LEU A 146 -9.71 -19.25 -12.66
C LEU A 146 -9.02 -19.30 -11.29
N ALA A 147 -9.67 -19.82 -10.28
CA ALA A 147 -9.12 -20.01 -8.94
C ALA A 147 -9.50 -21.38 -8.37
N PRO A 148 -8.67 -22.00 -7.50
CA PRO A 148 -9.06 -23.20 -6.78
C PRO A 148 -10.21 -22.93 -5.82
N GLU A 149 -10.85 -23.98 -5.33
CA GLU A 149 -11.84 -23.86 -4.25
C GLU A 149 -11.14 -23.32 -2.99
N MET A 150 -11.46 -22.08 -2.67
CA MET A 150 -10.93 -21.38 -1.50
C MET A 150 -12.06 -21.13 -0.51
N SER A 151 -11.91 -21.64 0.71
CA SER A 151 -12.84 -21.35 1.80
C SER A 151 -12.53 -20.00 2.46
N LEU A 152 -12.56 -18.93 1.68
CA LEU A 152 -12.28 -17.57 2.19
C LEU A 152 -13.57 -16.93 2.75
N GLY A 153 -14.04 -17.46 3.86
CA GLY A 153 -15.05 -16.79 4.69
C GLY A 153 -14.36 -15.91 5.73
N PHE A 154 -14.09 -14.65 5.41
CA PHE A 154 -13.50 -13.74 6.40
C PHE A 154 -14.57 -13.31 7.42
N SER A 155 -14.29 -13.52 8.70
CA SER A 155 -15.11 -12.97 9.78
C SER A 155 -15.05 -11.43 9.76
N LEU A 156 -16.04 -10.79 10.39
CA LEU A 156 -16.04 -9.33 10.52
C LEU A 156 -14.76 -8.82 11.20
N GLY A 157 -14.31 -9.51 12.25
CA GLY A 157 -13.07 -9.16 12.95
C GLY A 157 -11.83 -9.25 12.06
N GLN A 158 -11.72 -10.31 11.24
CA GLN A 158 -10.65 -10.46 10.25
C GLN A 158 -10.71 -9.37 9.19
N SER A 159 -11.89 -9.04 8.68
CA SER A 159 -12.08 -7.97 7.68
C SER A 159 -11.65 -6.60 8.22
N LEU A 160 -11.99 -6.29 9.47
CA LEU A 160 -11.56 -5.06 10.13
C LEU A 160 -10.03 -5.05 10.35
N ALA A 161 -9.47 -6.15 10.81
CA ALA A 161 -8.02 -6.26 11.01
C ALA A 161 -7.25 -6.16 9.69
N MET A 162 -7.70 -6.82 8.61
CA MET A 162 -7.14 -6.68 7.26
C MET A 162 -7.16 -5.23 6.80
N THR A 163 -8.30 -4.54 6.99
CA THR A 163 -8.45 -3.13 6.65
C THR A 163 -7.40 -2.27 7.36
N GLY A 164 -7.20 -2.49 8.66
CA GLY A 164 -6.18 -1.79 9.46
C GLY A 164 -4.75 -2.06 8.97
N VAL A 165 -4.40 -3.32 8.72
CA VAL A 165 -3.07 -3.72 8.22
C VAL A 165 -2.79 -3.14 6.83
N LEU A 166 -3.74 -3.26 5.90
CA LEU A 166 -3.60 -2.75 4.53
C LEU A 166 -3.49 -1.22 4.51
N PHE A 167 -4.30 -0.53 5.34
CA PHE A 167 -4.24 0.92 5.45
C PHE A 167 -2.90 1.38 6.02
N LEU A 168 -2.42 0.76 7.12
CA LEU A 168 -1.15 1.09 7.75
C LEU A 168 0.03 0.89 6.78
N THR A 169 0.05 -0.25 6.08
CA THR A 169 1.06 -0.55 5.06
C THR A 169 0.98 0.46 3.92
N GLY A 170 -0.23 0.75 3.43
CA GLY A 170 -0.47 1.73 2.38
C GLY A 170 -0.02 3.14 2.76
N LEU A 171 -0.23 3.54 4.02
CA LEU A 171 0.23 4.83 4.53
C LEU A 171 1.76 4.95 4.52
N GLY A 172 2.45 3.90 4.97
CA GLY A 172 3.92 3.84 4.91
C GLY A 172 4.45 3.89 3.47
N MET A 173 3.83 3.12 2.56
CA MET A 173 4.22 3.09 1.15
C MET A 173 3.91 4.41 0.43
N ALA A 174 2.74 5.02 0.68
CA ALA A 174 2.42 6.36 0.18
C ALA A 174 3.44 7.39 0.70
N GLY A 175 3.84 7.27 1.96
CA GLY A 175 4.89 8.10 2.55
C GLY A 175 6.22 7.95 1.83
N LEU A 176 6.66 6.73 1.58
CA LEU A 176 7.87 6.47 0.79
C LEU A 176 7.78 7.10 -0.61
N GLY A 177 6.67 6.87 -1.31
CA GLY A 177 6.40 7.49 -2.61
C GLY A 177 6.45 9.02 -2.57
N PHE A 178 5.85 9.63 -1.53
CA PHE A 178 5.87 11.07 -1.32
C PHE A 178 7.30 11.62 -1.17
N LEU A 179 8.16 10.95 -0.39
CA LEU A 179 9.55 11.38 -0.18
C LEU A 179 10.33 11.43 -1.50
N PHE A 180 10.13 10.43 -2.36
CA PHE A 180 10.74 10.43 -3.69
C PHE A 180 10.11 11.47 -4.62
N ALA A 181 8.78 11.57 -4.65
CA ALA A 181 8.06 12.53 -5.49
C ALA A 181 8.39 13.98 -5.14
N TRP A 182 8.74 14.25 -3.87
CA TRP A 182 9.18 15.57 -3.44
C TRP A 182 10.51 16.00 -4.05
N LYS A 183 11.39 15.05 -4.39
CA LYS A 183 12.73 15.31 -4.94
C LYS A 183 12.82 15.15 -6.45
N ILE A 184 11.92 14.37 -7.04
CA ILE A 184 11.94 14.08 -8.48
C ILE A 184 11.02 15.07 -9.19
N ASP A 185 11.52 15.68 -10.26
CA ASP A 185 10.81 16.77 -10.97
C ASP A 185 9.94 16.28 -12.12
N SER A 186 10.18 15.07 -12.63
CA SER A 186 9.44 14.54 -13.76
C SER A 186 8.68 13.25 -13.43
N VAL A 187 7.48 13.10 -13.99
CA VAL A 187 6.67 11.89 -13.86
C VAL A 187 7.39 10.68 -14.45
N GLN A 188 8.09 10.86 -15.59
CA GLN A 188 8.86 9.79 -16.24
C GLN A 188 10.03 9.34 -15.37
N GLY A 189 10.78 10.28 -14.79
CA GLY A 189 11.86 9.98 -13.86
C GLY A 189 11.37 9.22 -12.64
N PHE A 190 10.22 9.63 -12.08
CA PHE A 190 9.60 8.92 -10.95
C PHE A 190 9.22 7.48 -11.33
N HIS A 191 8.57 7.27 -12.49
CA HIS A 191 8.25 5.93 -12.99
C HIS A 191 9.50 5.07 -13.16
N GLY A 192 10.57 5.61 -13.75
CA GLY A 192 11.84 4.89 -13.95
C GLY A 192 12.45 4.42 -12.62
N VAL A 193 12.61 5.33 -11.65
CA VAL A 193 13.17 5.00 -10.32
C VAL A 193 12.29 3.99 -9.58
N MET A 194 10.97 4.22 -9.58
CA MET A 194 10.04 3.36 -8.87
C MET A 194 9.96 1.95 -9.49
N SER A 195 10.00 1.82 -10.81
CA SER A 195 9.97 0.51 -11.47
C SER A 195 11.15 -0.38 -11.06
N VAL A 196 12.34 0.22 -10.90
CA VAL A 196 13.53 -0.50 -10.44
C VAL A 196 13.45 -0.86 -8.95
N LEU A 197 12.82 -0.02 -8.13
CA LEU A 197 12.74 -0.20 -6.69
C LEU A 197 11.61 -1.14 -6.27
N LEU A 198 10.40 -0.97 -6.84
CA LEU A 198 9.19 -1.62 -6.34
C LEU A 198 9.15 -3.12 -6.63
N MET A 199 9.59 -3.54 -7.81
CA MET A 199 9.56 -4.96 -8.19
C MET A 199 10.47 -5.80 -7.28
N PRO A 200 11.76 -5.46 -7.06
CA PRO A 200 12.58 -6.17 -6.08
C PRO A 200 12.02 -6.09 -4.66
N MET A 201 11.53 -4.94 -4.22
CA MET A 201 10.95 -4.78 -2.89
C MET A 201 9.76 -5.71 -2.67
N TRP A 202 8.89 -5.88 -3.68
CA TRP A 202 7.77 -6.80 -3.61
C TRP A 202 8.19 -8.27 -3.67
N LEU A 203 9.05 -8.65 -4.62
CA LEU A 203 9.53 -10.03 -4.76
C LEU A 203 10.28 -10.51 -3.51
N LEU A 204 11.10 -9.64 -2.93
CA LEU A 204 11.92 -9.93 -1.74
C LEU A 204 11.19 -9.63 -0.43
N SER A 205 9.88 -9.39 -0.45
CA SER A 205 9.08 -9.23 0.77
C SER A 205 8.66 -10.56 1.42
N GLY A 206 8.91 -11.68 0.75
CA GLY A 206 8.35 -12.99 1.12
C GLY A 206 6.97 -13.25 0.49
N ALA A 207 6.49 -12.34 -0.37
CA ALA A 207 5.21 -12.50 -1.05
C ALA A 207 5.19 -13.67 -2.02
N PHE A 208 6.30 -13.88 -2.72
CA PHE A 208 6.44 -14.88 -3.77
C PHE A 208 7.13 -16.15 -3.27
N PHE A 209 8.15 -16.02 -2.43
CA PHE A 209 8.91 -17.12 -1.87
C PHE A 209 8.90 -17.09 -0.33
N PRO A 210 8.82 -18.25 0.34
CA PRO A 210 9.00 -18.30 1.78
C PRO A 210 10.40 -17.81 2.17
N PRO A 211 10.54 -17.04 3.27
CA PRO A 211 11.81 -16.39 3.64
C PRO A 211 12.91 -17.35 4.13
N ASN A 212 12.62 -18.65 4.23
CA ASN A 212 13.48 -19.67 4.87
C ASN A 212 14.62 -20.22 3.99
N GLY A 213 14.87 -19.65 2.79
CA GLY A 213 15.77 -20.24 1.80
C GLY A 213 17.27 -19.97 2.01
N SER A 214 17.69 -18.78 2.47
CA SER A 214 19.11 -18.43 2.64
C SER A 214 19.30 -17.25 3.59
N ARG A 215 20.49 -17.17 4.24
CA ARG A 215 20.80 -16.09 5.19
C ARG A 215 20.69 -14.68 4.58
N TRP A 216 21.19 -14.47 3.38
CA TRP A 216 21.14 -13.15 2.72
C TRP A 216 19.69 -12.74 2.41
N LEU A 217 18.84 -13.70 2.01
CA LEU A 217 17.42 -13.43 1.73
C LEU A 217 16.69 -13.01 3.02
N SER A 218 16.95 -13.71 4.13
CA SER A 218 16.37 -13.36 5.43
C SER A 218 16.73 -11.93 5.87
N TRP A 219 17.97 -11.51 5.61
CA TRP A 219 18.39 -10.13 5.86
C TRP A 219 17.64 -9.10 5.02
N VAL A 220 17.49 -9.37 3.72
CA VAL A 220 16.76 -8.47 2.81
C VAL A 220 15.29 -8.38 3.22
N VAL A 221 14.67 -9.52 3.53
CA VAL A 221 13.28 -9.56 4.04
C VAL A 221 13.14 -8.78 5.35
N ALA A 222 14.11 -8.87 6.26
CA ALA A 222 14.07 -8.17 7.54
C ALA A 222 14.20 -6.64 7.42
N VAL A 223 14.94 -6.15 6.42
CA VAL A 223 15.08 -4.71 6.15
C VAL A 223 13.91 -4.15 5.33
N ASN A 224 13.20 -4.99 4.63
CA ASN A 224 12.11 -4.58 3.74
C ASN A 224 10.84 -4.26 4.53
N PRO A 225 10.36 -3.00 4.54
CA PRO A 225 9.17 -2.63 5.31
C PRO A 225 7.89 -3.32 4.82
N LEU A 226 7.82 -3.72 3.54
CA LEU A 226 6.67 -4.43 2.99
C LEU A 226 6.53 -5.85 3.57
N SER A 227 7.63 -6.47 4.00
CA SER A 227 7.62 -7.80 4.60
C SER A 227 6.81 -7.86 5.90
N TYR A 228 6.84 -6.79 6.67
CA TYR A 228 6.07 -6.69 7.92
C TYR A 228 4.57 -6.51 7.64
N GLY A 229 4.21 -5.74 6.60
CA GLY A 229 2.82 -5.66 6.14
C GLY A 229 2.29 -7.03 5.68
N LEU A 230 3.13 -7.80 4.96
CA LEU A 230 2.79 -9.15 4.53
C LEU A 230 2.62 -10.11 5.72
N ALA A 231 3.57 -10.09 6.66
CA ALA A 231 3.51 -10.92 7.85
C ALA A 231 2.24 -10.63 8.65
N ALA A 232 1.93 -9.35 8.90
CA ALA A 232 0.71 -8.95 9.59
C ALA A 232 -0.55 -9.43 8.85
N LEU A 233 -0.59 -9.28 7.54
CA LEU A 233 -1.75 -9.71 6.74
C LEU A 233 -1.93 -11.24 6.79
N ARG A 234 -0.86 -12.02 6.69
CA ARG A 234 -0.90 -13.50 6.83
C ARG A 234 -1.39 -13.94 8.20
N HIS A 235 -0.92 -13.30 9.27
CA HIS A 235 -1.42 -13.56 10.62
C HIS A 235 -2.93 -13.33 10.75
N VAL A 236 -3.44 -12.25 10.15
CA VAL A 236 -4.86 -11.90 10.21
C VAL A 236 -5.72 -12.87 9.38
N ILE A 237 -5.23 -13.31 8.22
CA ILE A 237 -5.95 -14.26 7.34
C ILE A 237 -5.87 -15.68 7.91
N GLY A 238 -4.93 -15.97 8.83
CA GLY A 238 -4.72 -17.31 9.38
C GLY A 238 -3.92 -18.24 8.45
N GLN A 239 -3.11 -17.67 7.56
CA GLN A 239 -2.19 -18.45 6.71
C GLN A 239 -0.88 -18.74 7.43
N GLY A 240 -0.15 -19.78 6.97
CA GLY A 240 1.11 -20.20 7.57
C GLY A 240 2.09 -19.06 7.80
N THR A 241 2.46 -18.89 9.06
CA THR A 241 3.28 -17.77 9.55
C THR A 241 4.68 -18.21 9.96
N GLU A 242 5.07 -19.43 9.61
CA GLU A 242 6.37 -19.99 9.93
C GLU A 242 7.51 -19.14 9.34
N GLY A 243 8.45 -18.75 10.21
CA GLY A 243 9.58 -17.90 9.81
C GLY A 243 9.24 -16.41 9.60
N LEU A 244 8.00 -15.98 9.82
CA LEU A 244 7.60 -14.58 9.75
C LEU A 244 7.65 -13.90 11.13
N PRO A 245 7.88 -12.58 11.20
CA PRO A 245 7.78 -11.82 12.44
C PRO A 245 6.37 -11.93 13.05
N SER A 246 6.28 -11.90 14.39
CA SER A 246 4.99 -11.91 15.07
C SER A 246 4.11 -10.72 14.71
N LEU A 247 2.80 -10.86 14.87
CA LEU A 247 1.85 -9.78 14.55
C LEU A 247 2.16 -8.45 15.27
N PRO A 248 2.46 -8.42 16.60
CA PRO A 248 2.80 -7.18 17.29
C PRO A 248 4.06 -6.51 16.72
N VAL A 249 5.11 -7.28 16.42
CA VAL A 249 6.35 -6.78 15.81
C VAL A 249 6.07 -6.22 14.43
N SER A 250 5.29 -6.92 13.63
CA SER A 250 4.93 -6.51 12.27
C SER A 250 4.15 -5.19 12.28
N LEU A 251 3.19 -5.04 13.18
CA LEU A 251 2.43 -3.79 13.31
C LEU A 251 3.29 -2.64 13.84
N ALA A 252 4.17 -2.92 14.83
CA ALA A 252 5.07 -1.91 15.39
C ALA A 252 6.06 -1.37 14.34
N VAL A 253 6.68 -2.25 13.55
CA VAL A 253 7.63 -1.84 12.50
C VAL A 253 6.91 -1.11 11.37
N SER A 254 5.76 -1.60 10.91
CA SER A 254 4.95 -0.91 9.89
C SER A 254 4.48 0.47 10.37
N GLY A 255 4.08 0.58 11.64
CA GLY A 255 3.68 1.84 12.27
C GLY A 255 4.85 2.81 12.40
N ALA A 256 6.01 2.35 12.89
CA ALA A 256 7.21 3.16 12.98
C ALA A 256 7.67 3.66 11.61
N PHE A 257 7.62 2.82 10.59
CA PHE A 257 7.93 3.19 9.21
C PHE A 257 6.97 4.26 8.68
N ALA A 258 5.66 4.10 8.87
CA ALA A 258 4.66 5.07 8.45
C ALA A 258 4.85 6.42 9.15
N VAL A 259 5.04 6.43 10.48
CA VAL A 259 5.31 7.64 11.26
C VAL A 259 6.61 8.31 10.82
N GLY A 260 7.65 7.53 10.58
CA GLY A 260 8.93 8.02 10.06
C GLY A 260 8.78 8.73 8.71
N CYS A 261 8.05 8.11 7.76
CA CYS A 261 7.78 8.71 6.45
C CYS A 261 6.94 9.99 6.56
N VAL A 262 5.89 10.01 7.40
CA VAL A 262 5.08 11.22 7.65
C VAL A 262 5.95 12.33 8.22
N SER A 263 6.73 12.04 9.26
CA SER A 263 7.58 13.02 9.94
C SER A 263 8.61 13.61 8.98
N LEU A 264 9.25 12.74 8.19
CA LEU A 264 10.24 13.15 7.19
C LEU A 264 9.58 13.99 6.07
N GLY A 265 8.38 13.59 5.62
CA GLY A 265 7.59 14.33 4.64
C GLY A 265 7.25 15.75 5.13
N VAL A 266 6.78 15.88 6.37
CA VAL A 266 6.51 17.19 7.00
C VAL A 266 7.78 18.01 7.11
N TRP A 267 8.90 17.41 7.50
CA TRP A 267 10.18 18.11 7.60
C TRP A 267 10.68 18.62 6.24
N MET A 268 10.55 17.79 5.18
CA MET A 268 10.92 18.18 3.82
C MET A 268 10.07 19.35 3.30
N THR A 269 8.76 19.36 3.59
CA THR A 269 7.86 20.44 3.14
C THR A 269 8.08 21.77 3.86
N ARG A 270 8.82 21.78 4.98
CA ARG A 270 9.19 23.00 5.70
C ARG A 270 10.42 23.70 5.14
N ARG A 271 11.25 22.96 4.40
CA ARG A 271 12.45 23.56 3.78
C ARG A 271 12.07 24.23 2.46
N PRO A 272 12.59 25.43 2.19
CA PRO A 272 12.41 26.03 0.87
C PRO A 272 13.02 25.08 -0.17
N THR A 273 12.24 24.76 -1.19
CA THR A 273 12.77 24.14 -2.40
C THR A 273 13.63 25.20 -3.08
N ALA A 274 14.94 24.97 -3.14
CA ALA A 274 15.86 25.80 -3.88
C ALA A 274 15.56 25.73 -5.38
#